data_e45c769684d732fb237196355741f2ca
#
_entry.id   e45c769684d732fb237196355741f2ca
#
_cell.length_a   1.000
_cell.length_b   1.000
_cell.length_c   1.000
_cell.angle_alpha   90.00
_cell.angle_beta   90.00
_cell.angle_gamma   90.00
#
_symmetry.space_group_name_H-M   'P 1'
#
loop_
_entity.id
_entity.type
_entity.pdbx_description
1 polymer ?
#
loop_
_entity_poly.entity_id
_entity_poly.type
_entity_poly.pdbx_seq_one_letter_code
_entity_poly.pdbx_strand_id
1 'polypeptide(L)'
;MLDYAALNALAAVVREGSFERAARALNVTPSAVSQRVKQLEERTGGALLVRGQPCVATEAGLQLCKHVERVGMLEHELRDALPALGMGGAAGERVTVRVAVNADSLATWFMAAAADFAAQEAALLDLTVDDQDHTAERLRSGAVLAAVTALAQPVAGCNSEALGTMHYVAAASPRFVREHFSKGVGARTLASAPSLVFDRKDRLQARWVRRICHRSVETPRHWLPSPHAFVEAACAGMGWGMHPASMVADAMRKGALVELVPGSTLPVPLYWQQARAAPRLLERLGAAVRAAATGGPHALA
;
A
#
# COMPACT_ATOMS: atom_id res chain seq x y z
N MET A 1 -15.64 6.19 30.98
CA MET A 1 -15.45 4.96 30.21
C MET A 1 -15.85 5.25 28.76
N LEU A 2 -15.09 4.77 27.77
CA LEU A 2 -15.42 4.91 26.35
C LEU A 2 -16.65 4.06 26.00
N ASP A 3 -17.52 4.59 25.15
CA ASP A 3 -18.68 3.85 24.64
C ASP A 3 -18.29 3.15 23.33
N TYR A 4 -18.04 1.86 23.41
CA TYR A 4 -17.63 1.07 22.24
C TYR A 4 -18.71 0.94 21.17
N ALA A 5 -20.01 1.03 21.52
CA ALA A 5 -21.06 1.04 20.51
C ALA A 5 -21.01 2.34 19.67
N ALA A 6 -20.70 3.47 20.31
CA ALA A 6 -20.51 4.75 19.60
C ALA A 6 -19.19 4.79 18.82
N LEU A 7 -18.12 4.25 19.37
CA LEU A 7 -16.83 4.13 18.68
C LEU A 7 -16.92 3.23 17.44
N ASN A 8 -17.58 2.09 17.53
CA ASN A 8 -17.81 1.19 16.40
C ASN A 8 -18.69 1.84 15.32
N ALA A 9 -19.67 2.66 15.73
CA ALA A 9 -20.49 3.43 14.79
C ALA A 9 -19.64 4.46 14.03
N LEU A 10 -18.75 5.20 14.71
CA LEU A 10 -17.80 6.11 14.08
C LEU A 10 -16.90 5.37 13.09
N ALA A 11 -16.26 4.28 13.53
CA ALA A 11 -15.36 3.49 12.68
C ALA A 11 -16.08 2.92 11.44
N ALA A 12 -17.33 2.47 11.59
CA ALA A 12 -18.13 2.00 10.47
C ALA A 12 -18.46 3.13 9.48
N VAL A 13 -18.82 4.34 9.94
CA VAL A 13 -19.09 5.48 9.05
C VAL A 13 -17.85 5.87 8.26
N VAL A 14 -16.67 5.87 8.89
CA VAL A 14 -15.41 6.18 8.22
C VAL A 14 -15.07 5.12 7.17
N ARG A 15 -15.20 3.83 7.52
CA ARG A 15 -14.92 2.71 6.62
C ARG A 15 -15.86 2.67 5.41
N GLU A 16 -17.13 2.83 5.66
CA GLU A 16 -18.17 2.75 4.62
C GLU A 16 -18.34 4.08 3.85
N GLY A 17 -17.84 5.19 4.40
CA GLY A 17 -17.95 6.53 3.83
C GLY A 17 -19.37 7.11 3.85
N SER A 18 -20.36 6.44 4.47
CA SER A 18 -21.73 6.95 4.64
C SER A 18 -22.45 6.34 5.84
N PHE A 19 -23.36 7.10 6.43
CA PHE A 19 -24.18 6.66 7.56
C PHE A 19 -25.11 5.50 7.19
N GLU A 20 -25.68 5.51 5.98
CA GLU A 20 -26.59 4.47 5.50
C GLU A 20 -25.87 3.14 5.30
N ARG A 21 -24.65 3.15 4.73
CA ARG A 21 -23.84 1.94 4.55
C ARG A 21 -23.36 1.42 5.90
N ALA A 22 -22.90 2.29 6.78
CA ALA A 22 -22.51 1.93 8.14
C ALA A 22 -23.67 1.28 8.93
N ALA A 23 -24.87 1.82 8.80
CA ALA A 23 -26.07 1.28 9.45
C ALA A 23 -26.38 -0.15 8.97
N ARG A 24 -26.26 -0.39 7.67
CA ARG A 24 -26.41 -1.75 7.09
C ARG A 24 -25.35 -2.70 7.62
N ALA A 25 -24.08 -2.25 7.62
CA ALA A 25 -22.96 -3.07 8.11
C ALA A 25 -23.07 -3.43 9.59
N LEU A 26 -23.70 -2.55 10.40
CA LEU A 26 -23.91 -2.75 11.84
C LEU A 26 -25.27 -3.37 12.18
N ASN A 27 -26.12 -3.65 11.19
CA ASN A 27 -27.50 -4.13 11.38
C ASN A 27 -28.34 -3.23 12.31
N VAL A 28 -28.21 -1.91 12.15
CA VAL A 28 -28.97 -0.89 12.90
C VAL A 28 -29.58 0.14 11.94
N THR A 29 -30.39 1.07 12.48
CA THR A 29 -30.95 2.16 11.67
C THR A 29 -29.91 3.29 11.44
N PRO A 30 -30.00 4.05 10.33
CA PRO A 30 -29.13 5.22 10.09
C PRO A 30 -29.27 6.28 11.20
N SER A 31 -30.48 6.44 11.77
CA SER A 31 -30.71 7.35 12.90
C SER A 31 -29.95 6.93 14.16
N ALA A 32 -29.90 5.62 14.45
CA ALA A 32 -29.14 5.09 15.58
C ALA A 32 -27.63 5.33 15.42
N VAL A 33 -27.07 5.12 14.20
CA VAL A 33 -25.66 5.43 13.91
C VAL A 33 -25.40 6.93 14.10
N SER A 34 -26.24 7.79 13.51
CA SER A 34 -26.11 9.24 13.63
C SER A 34 -26.17 9.72 15.08
N GLN A 35 -27.08 9.16 15.88
CA GLN A 35 -27.21 9.51 17.29
C GLN A 35 -25.98 9.08 18.11
N ARG A 36 -25.47 7.87 17.89
CA ARG A 36 -24.25 7.37 18.55
C ARG A 36 -23.03 8.24 18.24
N VAL A 37 -22.83 8.59 16.97
CA VAL A 37 -21.72 9.46 16.56
C VAL A 37 -21.89 10.86 17.18
N LYS A 38 -23.09 11.44 17.14
CA LYS A 38 -23.37 12.75 17.76
C LYS A 38 -23.08 12.76 19.25
N GLN A 39 -23.53 11.74 19.99
CA GLN A 39 -23.24 11.62 21.41
C GLN A 39 -21.74 11.49 21.69
N LEU A 40 -21.00 10.80 20.82
CA LEU A 40 -19.55 10.70 20.93
C LEU A 40 -18.87 12.05 20.69
N GLU A 41 -19.32 12.82 19.69
CA GLU A 41 -18.83 14.19 19.40
C GLU A 41 -19.13 15.14 20.55
N GLU A 42 -20.31 15.08 21.14
CA GLU A 42 -20.68 15.87 22.32
C GLU A 42 -19.78 15.54 23.53
N ARG A 43 -19.49 14.27 23.76
CA ARG A 43 -18.62 13.82 24.87
C ARG A 43 -17.14 14.16 24.67
N THR A 44 -16.66 14.18 23.44
CA THR A 44 -15.28 14.52 23.09
C THR A 44 -15.06 16.03 22.93
N GLY A 45 -16.15 16.79 22.86
CA GLY A 45 -16.11 18.25 22.74
C GLY A 45 -15.74 18.76 21.35
N GLY A 46 -15.83 17.91 20.30
CA GLY A 46 -15.46 18.31 18.94
C GLY A 46 -15.99 17.37 17.87
N ALA A 47 -15.99 17.86 16.62
CA ALA A 47 -16.38 17.05 15.48
C ALA A 47 -15.36 15.92 15.23
N LEU A 48 -15.86 14.71 15.06
CA LEU A 48 -15.07 13.51 14.74
C LEU A 48 -15.16 13.12 13.27
N LEU A 49 -16.15 13.67 12.54
CA LEU A 49 -16.39 13.45 11.13
C LEU A 49 -16.49 14.77 10.37
N VAL A 50 -15.93 14.83 9.20
CA VAL A 50 -16.26 15.79 8.15
C VAL A 50 -17.35 15.15 7.28
N ARG A 51 -18.56 15.71 7.34
CA ARG A 51 -19.70 15.20 6.58
C ARG A 51 -19.56 15.56 5.11
N GLY A 52 -19.59 14.56 4.24
CA GLY A 52 -19.45 14.69 2.80
C GLY A 52 -19.74 13.37 2.10
N GLN A 53 -19.44 13.28 0.81
CA GLN A 53 -19.47 12.04 0.04
C GLN A 53 -18.10 11.79 -0.60
N PRO A 54 -17.27 10.95 0.02
CA PRO A 54 -17.52 10.17 1.26
C PRO A 54 -17.40 10.99 2.55
N CYS A 55 -18.00 10.49 3.65
CA CYS A 55 -17.70 10.96 5.00
C CYS A 55 -16.26 10.57 5.36
N VAL A 56 -15.50 11.52 5.90
CA VAL A 56 -14.11 11.30 6.33
C VAL A 56 -13.92 11.66 7.79
N ALA A 57 -13.00 10.98 8.48
CA ALA A 57 -12.72 11.29 9.88
C ALA A 57 -11.88 12.57 10.01
N THR A 58 -12.10 13.33 11.07
CA THR A 58 -11.16 14.34 11.55
C THR A 58 -9.94 13.65 12.17
N GLU A 59 -8.88 14.42 12.49
CA GLU A 59 -7.70 13.86 13.18
C GLU A 59 -8.08 13.15 14.49
N ALA A 60 -8.95 13.76 15.31
CA ALA A 60 -9.47 13.14 16.53
C ALA A 60 -10.29 11.88 16.22
N GLY A 61 -11.15 11.91 15.20
CA GLY A 61 -11.90 10.76 14.73
C GLY A 61 -11.02 9.60 14.29
N LEU A 62 -9.92 9.88 13.57
CA LEU A 62 -8.95 8.86 13.16
C LEU A 62 -8.25 8.20 14.36
N GLN A 63 -7.89 8.96 15.40
CA GLN A 63 -7.30 8.39 16.62
C GLN A 63 -8.26 7.41 17.32
N LEU A 64 -9.55 7.75 17.36
CA LEU A 64 -10.57 6.85 17.90
C LEU A 64 -10.79 5.60 17.04
N CYS A 65 -10.78 5.73 15.72
CA CYS A 65 -10.85 4.58 14.82
C CYS A 65 -9.64 3.64 15.00
N LYS A 66 -8.42 4.19 15.10
CA LYS A 66 -7.22 3.41 15.44
C LYS A 66 -7.35 2.64 16.75
N HIS A 67 -7.91 3.30 17.77
CA HIS A 67 -8.15 2.65 19.06
C HIS A 67 -9.08 1.45 18.92
N VAL A 68 -10.21 1.63 18.23
CA VAL A 68 -11.18 0.54 17.97
C VAL A 68 -10.53 -0.66 17.27
N GLU A 69 -9.74 -0.41 16.26
CA GLU A 69 -9.05 -1.49 15.53
C GLU A 69 -8.06 -2.25 16.41
N ARG A 70 -7.28 -1.51 17.22
CA ARG A 70 -6.34 -2.14 18.15
C ARG A 70 -7.07 -2.99 19.20
N VAL A 71 -8.18 -2.50 19.73
CA VAL A 71 -9.01 -3.25 20.68
C VAL A 71 -9.58 -4.49 20.01
N GLY A 72 -10.12 -4.38 18.80
CA GLY A 72 -10.63 -5.54 18.04
C GLY A 72 -9.57 -6.62 17.82
N MET A 73 -8.31 -6.25 17.56
CA MET A 73 -7.21 -7.22 17.46
C MET A 73 -6.87 -7.86 18.81
N LEU A 74 -6.86 -7.10 19.91
CA LEU A 74 -6.63 -7.64 21.26
C LEU A 74 -7.77 -8.58 21.70
N GLU A 75 -9.00 -8.26 21.36
CA GLU A 75 -10.15 -9.14 21.60
C GLU A 75 -10.08 -10.43 20.77
N HIS A 76 -9.56 -10.34 19.53
CA HIS A 76 -9.29 -11.52 18.70
C HIS A 76 -8.24 -12.43 19.36
N GLU A 77 -7.12 -11.87 19.81
CA GLU A 77 -6.08 -12.60 20.53
C GLU A 77 -6.60 -13.25 21.81
N LEU A 78 -7.46 -12.55 22.54
CA LEU A 78 -8.06 -13.09 23.76
C LEU A 78 -8.98 -14.28 23.44
N ARG A 79 -9.76 -14.19 22.36
CA ARG A 79 -10.61 -15.31 21.91
C ARG A 79 -9.79 -16.54 21.53
N ASP A 80 -8.69 -16.33 20.82
CA ASP A 80 -7.77 -17.42 20.45
C ASP A 80 -7.12 -18.07 21.67
N ALA A 81 -6.77 -17.26 22.67
CA ALA A 81 -6.15 -17.75 23.90
C ALA A 81 -7.12 -18.48 24.85
N LEU A 82 -8.41 -18.18 24.78
CA LEU A 82 -9.45 -18.66 25.69
C LEU A 82 -10.67 -19.26 24.96
N PRO A 83 -10.49 -20.31 24.15
CA PRO A 83 -11.59 -20.91 23.37
C PRO A 83 -12.74 -21.42 24.26
N ALA A 84 -12.39 -21.86 25.47
CA ALA A 84 -13.34 -22.45 26.44
C ALA A 84 -14.32 -21.45 27.05
N LEU A 85 -14.07 -20.13 26.97
CA LEU A 85 -14.96 -19.11 27.55
C LEU A 85 -16.20 -18.83 26.68
N GLY A 86 -16.37 -19.53 25.58
CA GLY A 86 -17.55 -19.34 24.73
C GLY A 86 -17.73 -17.91 24.23
N MET A 87 -16.68 -17.07 24.29
CA MET A 87 -16.66 -15.72 23.76
C MET A 87 -16.64 -15.72 22.21
N GLY A 88 -17.22 -16.75 21.62
CA GLY A 88 -17.47 -16.78 20.19
C GLY A 88 -18.34 -15.57 19.84
N GLY A 89 -17.76 -14.52 19.30
CA GLY A 89 -18.49 -13.57 18.51
C GLY A 89 -19.34 -14.34 17.49
N ALA A 90 -20.43 -13.75 17.01
CA ALA A 90 -21.28 -14.40 16.00
C ALA A 90 -20.37 -15.10 14.98
N ALA A 91 -20.64 -16.38 14.72
CA ALA A 91 -19.81 -17.19 13.81
C ALA A 91 -19.55 -16.41 12.52
N GLY A 92 -18.32 -15.91 12.33
CA GLY A 92 -17.91 -15.16 11.15
C GLY A 92 -17.35 -13.75 11.38
N GLU A 93 -17.29 -13.20 12.59
CA GLU A 93 -16.69 -11.88 12.81
C GLU A 93 -15.16 -11.99 12.80
N ARG A 94 -14.58 -11.70 11.62
CA ARG A 94 -13.12 -11.69 11.40
C ARG A 94 -12.58 -10.28 11.58
N VAL A 95 -11.44 -10.16 12.25
CA VAL A 95 -10.71 -8.90 12.33
C VAL A 95 -10.11 -8.57 10.97
N THR A 96 -10.21 -7.31 10.56
CA THR A 96 -9.58 -6.81 9.34
C THR A 96 -8.34 -5.99 9.67
N VAL A 97 -7.19 -6.39 9.13
CA VAL A 97 -5.93 -5.66 9.26
C VAL A 97 -5.71 -4.79 8.02
N ARG A 98 -5.63 -3.48 8.22
CA ARG A 98 -5.41 -2.51 7.14
C ARG A 98 -3.92 -2.23 6.94
N VAL A 99 -3.45 -2.42 5.70
CA VAL A 99 -2.04 -2.27 5.30
C VAL A 99 -1.94 -1.43 4.05
N ALA A 100 -1.01 -0.48 4.03
CA ALA A 100 -0.63 0.20 2.79
C ALA A 100 0.58 -0.51 2.15
N VAL A 101 0.50 -0.72 0.85
CA VAL A 101 1.57 -1.37 0.08
C VAL A 101 1.71 -0.66 -1.26
N ASN A 102 2.95 -0.52 -1.76
CA ASN A 102 3.14 0.02 -3.09
C ASN A 102 2.76 -1.02 -4.17
N ALA A 103 2.31 -0.53 -5.31
CA ALA A 103 1.79 -1.35 -6.40
C ALA A 103 2.77 -2.45 -6.86
N ASP A 104 4.06 -2.13 -6.96
CA ASP A 104 5.07 -3.07 -7.41
C ASP A 104 5.36 -4.19 -6.41
N SER A 105 5.39 -3.87 -5.10
CA SER A 105 5.49 -4.89 -4.05
C SER A 105 4.27 -5.82 -4.06
N LEU A 106 3.07 -5.25 -4.20
CA LEU A 106 1.84 -6.04 -4.29
C LEU A 106 1.84 -6.95 -5.52
N ALA A 107 2.32 -6.47 -6.66
CA ALA A 107 2.38 -7.25 -7.91
C ALA A 107 3.51 -8.30 -7.93
N THR A 108 4.44 -8.26 -6.98
CA THR A 108 5.60 -9.16 -6.95
C THR A 108 5.59 -10.07 -5.72
N TRP A 109 6.22 -9.66 -4.64
CA TRP A 109 6.53 -10.50 -3.48
C TRP A 109 5.49 -10.46 -2.35
N PHE A 110 4.75 -9.34 -2.19
CA PHE A 110 3.88 -9.13 -1.02
C PHE A 110 2.69 -10.10 -0.98
N MET A 111 2.19 -10.55 -2.14
CA MET A 111 1.08 -11.51 -2.19
C MET A 111 1.41 -12.86 -1.54
N ALA A 112 2.69 -13.28 -1.55
CA ALA A 112 3.11 -14.48 -0.83
C ALA A 112 2.93 -14.30 0.69
N ALA A 113 3.31 -13.13 1.24
CA ALA A 113 3.08 -12.80 2.64
C ALA A 113 1.59 -12.75 3.00
N ALA A 114 0.79 -12.12 2.13
CA ALA A 114 -0.66 -12.00 2.34
C ALA A 114 -1.34 -13.38 2.34
N ALA A 115 -0.97 -14.26 1.43
CA ALA A 115 -1.51 -15.62 1.34
C ALA A 115 -1.10 -16.48 2.55
N ASP A 116 0.17 -16.43 2.95
CA ASP A 116 0.67 -17.15 4.12
C ASP A 116 -0.05 -16.71 5.40
N PHE A 117 -0.15 -15.40 5.61
CA PHE A 117 -0.89 -14.85 6.75
C PHE A 117 -2.37 -15.26 6.75
N ALA A 118 -3.06 -15.16 5.61
CA ALA A 118 -4.47 -15.53 5.52
C ALA A 118 -4.74 -17.03 5.72
N ALA A 119 -3.74 -17.88 5.43
CA ALA A 119 -3.83 -19.32 5.67
C ALA A 119 -3.66 -19.69 7.16
N GLN A 120 -2.90 -18.88 7.90
CA GLN A 120 -2.56 -19.15 9.30
C GLN A 120 -3.49 -18.43 10.29
N GLU A 121 -4.08 -17.32 9.91
CA GLU A 121 -4.85 -16.44 10.80
C GLU A 121 -6.31 -16.31 10.35
N ALA A 122 -7.22 -16.36 11.32
CA ALA A 122 -8.65 -16.10 11.08
C ALA A 122 -8.94 -14.59 10.92
N ALA A 123 -8.13 -13.89 10.13
CA ALA A 123 -8.19 -12.46 9.91
C ALA A 123 -8.32 -12.13 8.42
N LEU A 124 -8.77 -10.92 8.11
CA LEU A 124 -8.87 -10.39 6.76
C LEU A 124 -7.82 -9.29 6.55
N LEU A 125 -7.36 -9.12 5.32
CA LEU A 125 -6.52 -8.01 4.91
C LEU A 125 -7.31 -7.00 4.08
N ASP A 126 -7.19 -5.73 4.43
CA ASP A 126 -7.63 -4.60 3.61
C ASP A 126 -6.37 -3.87 3.11
N LEU A 127 -6.02 -4.11 1.84
CA LEU A 127 -4.81 -3.61 1.22
C LEU A 127 -5.10 -2.33 0.45
N THR A 128 -4.47 -1.25 0.87
CA THR A 128 -4.52 0.02 0.16
C THR A 128 -3.25 0.20 -0.65
N VAL A 129 -3.41 0.40 -1.96
CA VAL A 129 -2.28 0.67 -2.86
C VAL A 129 -1.99 2.17 -2.90
N ASP A 130 -0.72 2.54 -2.69
CA ASP A 130 -0.22 3.90 -2.87
C ASP A 130 1.24 3.84 -3.37
N ASP A 131 1.81 4.97 -3.77
CA ASP A 131 3.24 5.06 -4.10
C ASP A 131 4.09 4.83 -2.84
N GLN A 132 5.27 4.18 -3.00
CA GLN A 132 6.17 3.85 -1.89
C GLN A 132 6.65 5.07 -1.08
N ASP A 133 6.68 6.25 -1.71
CA ASP A 133 7.05 7.49 -1.04
C ASP A 133 5.87 8.11 -0.24
N HIS A 134 4.63 7.62 -0.44
CA HIS A 134 3.41 8.15 0.17
C HIS A 134 2.72 7.19 1.14
N THR A 135 3.05 5.91 1.15
CA THR A 135 2.46 4.92 2.08
C THR A 135 2.65 5.32 3.55
N ALA A 136 3.75 6.02 3.89
CA ALA A 136 4.01 6.52 5.24
C ALA A 136 2.98 7.56 5.72
N GLU A 137 2.34 8.33 4.81
CA GLU A 137 1.29 9.29 5.17
C GLU A 137 0.04 8.60 5.70
N ARG A 138 -0.28 7.42 5.16
CA ARG A 138 -1.38 6.59 5.64
C ARG A 138 -1.14 6.05 7.05
N LEU A 139 0.11 5.77 7.42
CA LEU A 139 0.48 5.45 8.81
C LEU A 139 0.32 6.66 9.72
N ARG A 140 0.77 7.86 9.29
CA ARG A 140 0.64 9.09 10.10
C ARG A 140 -0.82 9.40 10.36
N SER A 141 -1.64 9.39 9.32
CA SER A 141 -3.08 9.62 9.44
C SER A 141 -3.81 8.51 10.18
N GLY A 142 -3.20 7.30 10.29
CA GLY A 142 -3.80 6.12 10.87
C GLY A 142 -4.87 5.47 10.02
N ALA A 143 -4.86 5.77 8.76
CA ALA A 143 -5.67 5.06 7.79
C ALA A 143 -5.28 3.58 7.70
N VAL A 144 -4.04 3.25 8.06
CA VAL A 144 -3.52 1.88 8.12
C VAL A 144 -2.71 1.65 9.39
N LEU A 145 -2.52 0.39 9.77
CA LEU A 145 -1.76 -0.04 10.96
C LEU A 145 -0.32 -0.42 10.62
N ALA A 146 -0.07 -0.77 9.37
CA ALA A 146 1.26 -1.09 8.86
C ALA A 146 1.39 -0.66 7.40
N ALA A 147 2.63 -0.50 6.93
CA ALA A 147 2.91 -0.16 5.55
C ALA A 147 4.26 -0.69 5.06
N VAL A 148 4.32 -1.01 3.77
CA VAL A 148 5.57 -1.10 3.00
C VAL A 148 5.88 0.28 2.42
N THR A 149 7.04 0.85 2.73
CA THR A 149 7.42 2.21 2.36
C THR A 149 8.90 2.30 1.98
N ALA A 150 9.28 3.31 1.19
CA ALA A 150 10.69 3.65 0.93
C ALA A 150 11.29 4.56 2.02
N LEU A 151 10.50 5.02 2.99
CA LEU A 151 10.96 5.88 4.08
C LEU A 151 11.65 5.05 5.17
N ALA A 152 12.97 5.24 5.32
CA ALA A 152 13.76 4.55 6.35
C ALA A 152 13.39 5.03 7.78
N GLN A 153 13.17 6.33 7.93
CA GLN A 153 12.80 6.90 9.22
C GLN A 153 11.39 6.47 9.63
N PRO A 154 11.24 5.91 10.85
CA PRO A 154 9.92 5.50 11.32
C PRO A 154 8.99 6.70 11.48
N VAL A 155 7.75 6.51 11.07
CA VAL A 155 6.65 7.42 11.43
C VAL A 155 6.50 7.46 12.95
N ALA A 156 6.14 8.61 13.51
CA ALA A 156 5.95 8.77 14.96
C ALA A 156 5.00 7.69 15.51
N GLY A 157 5.44 6.97 16.55
CA GLY A 157 4.71 5.87 17.16
C GLY A 157 4.82 4.51 16.41
N CYS A 158 5.61 4.43 15.34
CA CYS A 158 5.88 3.21 14.60
C CYS A 158 7.33 2.71 14.83
N ASN A 159 7.54 1.44 14.57
CA ASN A 159 8.85 0.83 14.33
C ASN A 159 9.07 0.75 12.82
N SER A 160 10.34 0.80 12.40
CA SER A 160 10.75 0.61 11.00
C SER A 160 11.77 -0.49 10.92
N GLU A 161 11.59 -1.41 9.99
CA GLU A 161 12.48 -2.55 9.76
C GLU A 161 12.78 -2.65 8.27
N ALA A 162 14.06 -2.82 7.91
CA ALA A 162 14.47 -2.98 6.52
C ALA A 162 14.01 -4.34 5.98
N LEU A 163 13.39 -4.32 4.79
CA LEU A 163 12.95 -5.53 4.09
C LEU A 163 13.95 -5.97 3.02
N GLY A 164 14.71 -5.03 2.45
CA GLY A 164 15.61 -5.24 1.33
C GLY A 164 15.47 -4.13 0.29
N THR A 165 16.01 -4.35 -0.90
CA THR A 165 16.03 -3.35 -1.97
C THR A 165 15.35 -3.88 -3.22
N MET A 166 14.37 -3.15 -3.73
CA MET A 166 13.77 -3.39 -5.04
C MET A 166 14.61 -2.68 -6.10
N HIS A 167 15.10 -3.44 -7.07
CA HIS A 167 15.90 -2.90 -8.19
C HIS A 167 15.01 -2.66 -9.39
N TYR A 168 15.07 -1.44 -9.93
CA TYR A 168 14.33 -1.04 -11.11
C TYR A 168 15.28 -0.93 -12.31
N VAL A 169 14.82 -1.42 -13.46
CA VAL A 169 15.50 -1.28 -14.74
C VAL A 169 14.70 -0.42 -15.70
N ALA A 170 15.38 0.46 -16.43
CA ALA A 170 14.76 1.21 -17.51
C ALA A 170 14.72 0.31 -18.76
N ALA A 171 13.54 -0.11 -19.19
CA ALA A 171 13.39 -1.04 -20.30
C ALA A 171 12.33 -0.60 -21.31
N ALA A 172 12.51 -1.06 -22.54
CA ALA A 172 11.56 -0.91 -23.63
C ALA A 172 11.68 -2.08 -24.61
N SER A 173 10.75 -2.21 -25.56
CA SER A 173 10.88 -3.21 -26.61
C SER A 173 12.03 -2.88 -27.57
N PRO A 174 12.69 -3.88 -28.20
CA PRO A 174 13.75 -3.64 -29.18
C PRO A 174 13.31 -2.76 -30.35
N ARG A 175 12.03 -2.85 -30.76
CA ARG A 175 11.46 -1.98 -31.78
C ARG A 175 11.48 -0.51 -31.33
N PHE A 176 10.98 -0.23 -30.14
CA PHE A 176 10.94 1.12 -29.56
C PHE A 176 12.37 1.70 -29.44
N VAL A 177 13.34 0.90 -29.01
CA VAL A 177 14.74 1.33 -28.90
C VAL A 177 15.31 1.71 -30.26
N ARG A 178 15.07 0.94 -31.32
CA ARG A 178 15.51 1.29 -32.67
C ARG A 178 14.88 2.59 -33.19
N GLU A 179 13.59 2.81 -32.90
CA GLU A 179 12.85 3.99 -33.37
C GLU A 179 13.29 5.27 -32.65
N HIS A 180 13.45 5.21 -31.33
CA HIS A 180 13.64 6.40 -30.50
C HIS A 180 15.08 6.61 -30.01
N PHE A 181 15.89 5.56 -29.93
CA PHE A 181 17.22 5.59 -29.34
C PHE A 181 18.34 5.12 -30.30
N SER A 182 18.13 5.17 -31.60
CA SER A 182 19.13 4.82 -32.60
C SER A 182 20.44 5.62 -32.50
N LYS A 183 20.38 6.85 -31.94
CA LYS A 183 21.54 7.71 -31.67
C LYS A 183 22.02 7.65 -30.22
N GLY A 184 21.63 6.60 -29.48
CA GLY A 184 21.93 6.42 -28.06
C GLY A 184 20.90 7.09 -27.13
N VAL A 185 20.97 6.71 -25.85
CA VAL A 185 20.12 7.22 -24.78
C VAL A 185 20.75 8.47 -24.18
N GLY A 186 20.04 9.59 -24.27
CA GLY A 186 20.51 10.87 -23.75
C GLY A 186 19.38 11.89 -23.68
N ALA A 187 19.71 13.08 -23.20
CA ALA A 187 18.70 14.10 -22.92
C ALA A 187 17.81 14.47 -24.12
N ARG A 188 18.39 14.50 -25.33
CA ARG A 188 17.64 14.83 -26.55
C ARG A 188 16.66 13.72 -26.94
N THR A 189 17.13 12.47 -26.92
CA THR A 189 16.30 11.31 -27.30
C THR A 189 15.24 11.02 -26.25
N LEU A 190 15.53 11.17 -24.96
CA LEU A 190 14.57 11.02 -23.86
C LEU A 190 13.50 12.12 -23.88
N ALA A 191 13.83 13.36 -24.31
CA ALA A 191 12.86 14.43 -24.41
C ALA A 191 11.77 14.19 -25.48
N SER A 192 12.03 13.31 -26.45
CA SER A 192 11.09 12.96 -27.51
C SER A 192 10.46 11.58 -27.37
N ALA A 193 11.10 10.66 -26.62
CA ALA A 193 10.64 9.28 -26.46
C ALA A 193 9.56 9.18 -25.37
N PRO A 194 8.35 8.67 -25.67
CA PRO A 194 7.31 8.47 -24.68
C PRO A 194 7.76 7.58 -23.54
N SER A 195 7.53 8.01 -22.31
CA SER A 195 7.76 7.22 -21.09
C SER A 195 6.45 6.71 -20.54
N LEU A 196 6.49 5.55 -19.89
CA LEU A 196 5.40 5.00 -19.12
C LEU A 196 5.55 5.47 -17.67
N VAL A 197 4.48 5.93 -17.04
CA VAL A 197 4.46 6.46 -15.68
C VAL A 197 3.23 5.91 -14.96
N PHE A 198 3.39 5.45 -13.72
CA PHE A 198 2.31 4.81 -12.98
C PHE A 198 1.20 5.84 -12.64
N ASP A 199 1.58 6.93 -12.00
CA ASP A 199 0.68 8.03 -11.65
C ASP A 199 1.44 9.38 -11.57
N ARG A 200 0.74 10.43 -11.14
CA ARG A 200 1.31 11.79 -11.04
C ARG A 200 2.34 11.94 -9.92
N LYS A 201 2.39 11.00 -8.97
CA LYS A 201 3.32 10.99 -7.83
C LYS A 201 4.60 10.23 -8.18
N ASP A 202 4.54 9.26 -9.11
CA ASP A 202 5.67 8.44 -9.53
C ASP A 202 6.84 9.30 -10.05
N ARG A 203 8.00 9.14 -9.43
CA ARG A 203 9.25 9.87 -9.73
C ARG A 203 10.37 8.97 -10.24
N LEU A 204 10.14 7.66 -10.42
CA LEU A 204 11.19 6.71 -10.78
C LEU A 204 11.85 7.08 -12.12
N GLN A 205 11.06 7.38 -13.16
CA GLN A 205 11.58 7.77 -14.46
C GLN A 205 12.38 9.07 -14.37
N ALA A 206 11.88 10.08 -13.66
CA ALA A 206 12.56 11.36 -13.48
C ALA A 206 13.89 11.20 -12.72
N ARG A 207 13.91 10.34 -11.68
CA ARG A 207 15.13 10.01 -10.91
C ARG A 207 16.16 9.32 -11.78
N TRP A 208 15.76 8.34 -12.57
CA TRP A 208 16.64 7.63 -13.49
C TRP A 208 17.18 8.55 -14.60
N VAL A 209 16.31 9.34 -15.24
CA VAL A 209 16.71 10.33 -16.26
C VAL A 209 17.73 11.32 -15.71
N ARG A 210 17.50 11.85 -14.50
CA ARG A 210 18.46 12.76 -13.86
C ARG A 210 19.81 12.10 -13.60
N ARG A 211 19.82 10.80 -13.25
CA ARG A 211 21.06 10.04 -13.05
C ARG A 211 21.82 9.84 -14.35
N ILE A 212 21.14 9.51 -15.46
CA ILE A 212 21.76 9.24 -16.76
C ILE A 212 22.19 10.53 -17.46
N CYS A 213 21.36 11.58 -17.40
CA CYS A 213 21.61 12.83 -18.13
C CYS A 213 22.31 13.89 -17.28
N HIS A 214 22.52 13.67 -15.97
CA HIS A 214 23.03 14.64 -14.99
C HIS A 214 22.22 15.95 -14.93
N ARG A 215 21.00 15.93 -15.46
CA ARG A 215 20.02 17.03 -15.45
C ARG A 215 18.61 16.52 -15.56
N SER A 216 17.64 17.33 -15.20
CA SER A 216 16.22 17.03 -15.42
C SER A 216 15.88 17.17 -16.90
N VAL A 217 15.10 16.21 -17.42
CA VAL A 217 14.56 16.20 -18.77
C VAL A 217 13.10 15.82 -18.69
N GLU A 218 12.21 16.66 -19.22
CA GLU A 218 10.80 16.30 -19.35
C GLU A 218 10.63 15.34 -20.53
N THR A 219 9.85 14.29 -20.29
CA THR A 219 9.52 13.26 -21.28
C THR A 219 8.03 13.26 -21.57
N PRO A 220 7.56 12.97 -22.80
CA PRO A 220 6.16 12.65 -23.06
C PRO A 220 5.73 11.46 -22.19
N ARG A 221 4.46 11.42 -21.72
CA ARG A 221 4.05 10.43 -20.72
C ARG A 221 2.76 9.72 -21.11
N HIS A 222 2.76 8.40 -20.97
CA HIS A 222 1.56 7.58 -20.86
C HIS A 222 1.33 7.26 -19.38
N TRP A 223 0.10 7.42 -18.89
CA TRP A 223 -0.27 7.16 -17.50
C TRP A 223 -0.96 5.80 -17.41
N LEU A 224 -0.36 4.84 -16.70
CA LEU A 224 -0.79 3.44 -16.63
C LEU A 224 -0.75 2.94 -15.16
N PRO A 225 -1.86 3.01 -14.42
CA PRO A 225 -1.88 2.69 -12.99
C PRO A 225 -2.01 1.18 -12.72
N SER A 226 -1.22 0.36 -13.42
CA SER A 226 -1.15 -1.09 -13.24
C SER A 226 0.23 -1.61 -13.59
N PRO A 227 0.97 -2.24 -12.64
CA PRO A 227 2.31 -2.78 -12.91
C PRO A 227 2.34 -3.81 -14.04
N HIS A 228 1.32 -4.67 -14.16
CA HIS A 228 1.24 -5.67 -15.23
C HIS A 228 1.01 -5.01 -16.60
N ALA A 229 0.00 -4.12 -16.70
CA ALA A 229 -0.25 -3.38 -17.94
C ALA A 229 0.96 -2.50 -18.34
N PHE A 230 1.76 -2.05 -17.37
CA PHE A 230 2.97 -1.31 -17.59
C PHE A 230 4.03 -2.14 -18.34
N VAL A 231 4.23 -3.40 -17.95
CA VAL A 231 5.12 -4.34 -18.65
C VAL A 231 4.59 -4.68 -20.05
N GLU A 232 3.28 -4.95 -20.17
CA GLU A 232 2.64 -5.23 -21.45
C GLU A 232 2.77 -4.05 -22.43
N ALA A 233 2.54 -2.82 -21.97
CA ALA A 233 2.69 -1.61 -22.77
C ALA A 233 4.13 -1.42 -23.26
N ALA A 234 5.13 -1.68 -22.42
CA ALA A 234 6.55 -1.64 -22.81
C ALA A 234 6.87 -2.69 -23.87
N CYS A 235 6.40 -3.94 -23.72
CA CYS A 235 6.55 -5.01 -24.70
C CYS A 235 5.86 -4.65 -26.04
N ALA A 236 4.68 -4.03 -26.00
CA ALA A 236 3.93 -3.57 -27.17
C ALA A 236 4.60 -2.36 -27.88
N GLY A 237 5.60 -1.75 -27.27
CA GLY A 237 6.32 -0.62 -27.84
C GLY A 237 5.63 0.74 -27.69
N MET A 238 4.76 0.90 -26.67
CA MET A 238 4.11 2.17 -26.36
C MET A 238 5.07 3.21 -25.75
N GLY A 239 6.10 2.74 -25.05
CA GLY A 239 7.02 3.60 -24.34
C GLY A 239 8.13 2.82 -23.63
N TRP A 240 9.01 3.55 -22.99
CA TRP A 240 9.98 3.02 -22.04
C TRP A 240 9.52 3.30 -20.61
N GLY A 241 9.88 2.45 -19.65
CA GLY A 241 9.52 2.64 -18.25
C GLY A 241 10.54 2.07 -17.29
N MET A 242 10.37 2.43 -16.01
CA MET A 242 11.09 1.83 -14.90
C MET A 242 10.29 0.64 -14.37
N HIS A 243 10.86 -0.55 -14.44
CA HIS A 243 10.19 -1.79 -14.04
C HIS A 243 10.97 -2.48 -12.93
N PRO A 244 10.32 -3.12 -11.95
CA PRO A 244 11.00 -4.06 -11.07
C PRO A 244 11.74 -5.11 -11.89
N ALA A 245 13.03 -5.30 -11.64
CA ALA A 245 13.85 -6.22 -12.41
C ALA A 245 13.27 -7.65 -12.44
N SER A 246 12.71 -8.10 -11.31
CA SER A 246 12.07 -9.41 -11.19
C SER A 246 10.82 -9.56 -12.07
N MET A 247 10.03 -8.49 -12.29
CA MET A 247 8.84 -8.54 -13.16
C MET A 247 9.17 -8.67 -14.63
N VAL A 248 10.28 -8.08 -15.07
CA VAL A 248 10.66 -8.05 -16.50
C VAL A 248 11.71 -9.09 -16.86
N ALA A 249 12.24 -9.84 -15.89
CA ALA A 249 13.30 -10.83 -16.12
C ALA A 249 12.97 -11.83 -17.22
N ASP A 250 11.74 -12.33 -17.27
CA ASP A 250 11.29 -13.28 -18.30
C ASP A 250 11.16 -12.61 -19.68
N ALA A 251 10.58 -11.42 -19.74
CA ALA A 251 10.46 -10.64 -20.98
C ALA A 251 11.84 -10.25 -21.56
N MET A 252 12.78 -9.91 -20.69
CA MET A 252 14.17 -9.62 -21.10
C MET A 252 14.88 -10.87 -21.59
N ARG A 253 14.75 -11.99 -20.91
CA ARG A 253 15.33 -13.27 -21.32
C ARG A 253 14.79 -13.74 -22.68
N LYS A 254 13.51 -13.50 -22.97
CA LYS A 254 12.88 -13.77 -24.26
C LYS A 254 13.17 -12.73 -25.34
N GLY A 255 13.88 -11.64 -25.02
CA GLY A 255 14.18 -10.54 -25.94
C GLY A 255 12.97 -9.65 -26.29
N ALA A 256 11.88 -9.75 -25.54
CA ALA A 256 10.71 -8.87 -25.69
C ALA A 256 10.97 -7.46 -25.11
N LEU A 257 11.84 -7.36 -24.11
CA LEU A 257 12.33 -6.11 -23.55
C LEU A 257 13.88 -6.10 -23.53
N VAL A 258 14.44 -4.91 -23.63
CA VAL A 258 15.89 -4.67 -23.45
C VAL A 258 16.10 -3.47 -22.54
N GLU A 259 17.19 -3.48 -21.77
CA GLU A 259 17.59 -2.31 -20.98
C GLU A 259 17.98 -1.15 -21.92
N LEU A 260 17.53 0.06 -21.58
CA LEU A 260 17.91 1.27 -22.30
C LEU A 260 19.40 1.60 -22.13
N VAL A 261 19.91 1.44 -20.91
CA VAL A 261 21.32 1.61 -20.56
C VAL A 261 21.73 0.45 -19.67
N PRO A 262 22.48 -0.53 -20.18
CA PRO A 262 22.87 -1.71 -19.41
C PRO A 262 23.54 -1.38 -18.09
N GLY A 263 23.10 -2.05 -17.01
CA GLY A 263 23.65 -1.88 -15.67
C GLY A 263 23.25 -0.57 -14.97
N SER A 264 22.31 0.20 -15.49
CA SER A 264 21.85 1.48 -14.90
C SER A 264 20.67 1.30 -13.96
N THR A 265 20.65 0.25 -13.16
CA THR A 265 19.55 -0.05 -12.22
C THR A 265 19.37 1.07 -11.18
N LEU A 266 18.12 1.35 -10.83
CA LEU A 266 17.78 2.27 -9.75
C LEU A 266 17.36 1.47 -8.51
N PRO A 267 18.15 1.45 -7.43
CA PRO A 267 17.78 0.77 -6.20
C PRO A 267 16.78 1.61 -5.40
N VAL A 268 15.75 0.96 -4.86
CA VAL A 268 14.76 1.52 -3.95
C VAL A 268 14.71 0.64 -2.71
N PRO A 269 15.32 1.06 -1.59
CA PRO A 269 15.21 0.32 -0.33
C PRO A 269 13.77 0.37 0.17
N LEU A 270 13.28 -0.75 0.71
CA LEU A 270 11.93 -0.88 1.25
C LEU A 270 11.99 -1.25 2.72
N TYR A 271 11.04 -0.73 3.47
CA TYR A 271 10.90 -0.89 4.91
C TYR A 271 9.49 -1.31 5.27
N TRP A 272 9.37 -2.21 6.23
CA TRP A 272 8.13 -2.46 6.93
C TRP A 272 8.02 -1.52 8.11
N GLN A 273 6.94 -0.75 8.15
CA GLN A 273 6.63 0.07 9.30
C GLN A 273 5.30 -0.35 9.90
N GLN A 274 5.26 -0.52 11.20
CA GLN A 274 4.05 -0.85 11.96
C GLN A 274 4.01 -0.12 13.31
N ALA A 275 2.83 -0.01 13.91
CA ALA A 275 2.66 0.59 15.22
C ALA A 275 3.59 -0.09 16.25
N ARG A 276 4.26 0.69 17.11
CA ARG A 276 5.24 0.19 18.09
C ARG A 276 4.63 -0.77 19.11
N ALA A 277 3.42 -0.47 19.58
CA ALA A 277 2.63 -1.35 20.43
C ALA A 277 1.68 -2.17 19.55
N ALA A 278 2.25 -3.00 18.68
CA ALA A 278 1.48 -3.84 17.79
C ALA A 278 0.89 -5.04 18.55
N PRO A 279 -0.38 -5.39 18.32
CA PRO A 279 -0.93 -6.67 18.71
C PRO A 279 -0.18 -7.84 18.02
N ARG A 280 -0.20 -9.02 18.62
CA ARG A 280 0.47 -10.22 18.09
C ARG A 280 0.07 -10.54 16.65
N LEU A 281 -1.20 -10.33 16.32
CA LEU A 281 -1.70 -10.52 14.96
C LEU A 281 -0.91 -9.68 13.93
N LEU A 282 -0.60 -8.42 14.27
CA LEU A 282 0.18 -7.53 13.40
C LEU A 282 1.67 -7.93 13.39
N GLU A 283 2.20 -8.45 14.48
CA GLU A 283 3.57 -9.01 14.54
C GLU A 283 3.72 -10.25 13.66
N ARG A 284 2.70 -11.14 13.63
CA ARG A 284 2.67 -12.32 12.76
C ARG A 284 2.61 -11.92 11.28
N LEU A 285 1.79 -10.91 10.94
CA LEU A 285 1.81 -10.35 9.59
C LEU A 285 3.19 -9.79 9.23
N GLY A 286 3.83 -9.05 10.14
CA GLY A 286 5.20 -8.55 9.94
C GLY A 286 6.21 -9.68 9.72
N ALA A 287 6.09 -10.82 10.43
CA ALA A 287 6.93 -11.99 10.22
C ALA A 287 6.73 -12.61 8.82
N ALA A 288 5.48 -12.76 8.36
CA ALA A 288 5.16 -13.24 7.01
C ALA A 288 5.71 -12.30 5.93
N VAL A 289 5.60 -10.97 6.15
CA VAL A 289 6.14 -9.95 5.25
C VAL A 289 7.67 -10.06 5.13
N ARG A 290 8.40 -10.21 6.24
CA ARG A 290 9.86 -10.40 6.22
C ARG A 290 10.27 -11.68 5.50
N ALA A 291 9.60 -12.79 5.78
CA ALA A 291 9.87 -14.06 5.13
C ALA A 291 9.67 -13.96 3.61
N ALA A 292 8.59 -13.36 3.16
CA ALA A 292 8.31 -13.18 1.74
C ALA A 292 9.25 -12.18 1.05
N ALA A 293 9.69 -11.14 1.77
CA ALA A 293 10.65 -10.16 1.22
C ALA A 293 12.02 -10.78 0.91
N THR A 294 12.45 -11.79 1.67
CA THR A 294 13.74 -12.47 1.49
C THR A 294 13.65 -13.81 0.76
N GLY A 295 12.44 -14.34 0.56
CA GLY A 295 12.18 -15.63 -0.05
C GLY A 295 11.47 -15.54 -1.41
N GLY A 296 11.66 -16.58 -2.24
CA GLY A 296 10.91 -16.72 -3.48
C GLY A 296 11.51 -16.00 -4.71
N PRO A 297 10.82 -16.10 -5.87
CA PRO A 297 11.36 -15.65 -7.17
C PRO A 297 11.41 -14.12 -7.34
N HIS A 298 10.73 -13.39 -6.48
CA HIS A 298 10.66 -11.93 -6.49
C HIS A 298 11.26 -11.32 -5.21
N ALA A 299 12.11 -12.06 -4.49
CA ALA A 299 12.76 -11.58 -3.27
C ALA A 299 13.48 -10.24 -3.51
N LEU A 300 13.49 -9.42 -2.48
CA LEU A 300 14.28 -8.19 -2.45
C LEU A 300 15.76 -8.53 -2.26
N ALA A 301 16.65 -7.70 -2.81
CA ALA A 301 18.09 -7.87 -2.66
C ALA A 301 18.62 -7.28 -1.35
#